data_a5a0edbc21bd6786b14d7bb1d806538d
#
_entry.id   a5a0edbc21bd6786b14d7bb1d806538d
#
_cell.length_a   1.000
_cell.length_b   1.000
_cell.length_c   1.000
_cell.angle_alpha   90.00
_cell.angle_beta   90.00
_cell.angle_gamma   90.00
#
_symmetry.space_group_name_H-M   'P 1'
#
loop_
_entity.id
_entity.type
_entity.pdbx_description
1 polymer ?
#
loop_
_entity_poly.entity_id
_entity_poly.type
_entity_poly.pdbx_seq_one_letter_code
_entity_poly.pdbx_strand_id
1 'polypeptide(L)'
;MGIENASRIFTAAKHPKSFVSLAGADHLLSRRSDATYVANVIHAWAERYLDMAEVAPDLPDESDAVVVRETRRGRFQQQVTVGRHRFLADEPTDFGGLDSGPGPYDLVLAGLGACTSMTLRLYAERKALPLERVTVELSHSRIHAADCETCETKEGMVDRIERTIALGGNLDAEQRERLLEIADKCPVHRTLTSEVDIRTIERRDADDEP
;
A
#
# COMPACT_ATOMS: atom_id res chain seq x y z
N MET A 1 -28.33 -13.19 -24.91
CA MET A 1 -29.10 -13.83 -23.84
C MET A 1 -30.02 -12.76 -23.25
N GLY A 2 -31.35 -13.00 -23.19
CA GLY A 2 -32.27 -12.01 -22.63
C GLY A 2 -32.19 -11.99 -21.10
N ILE A 3 -32.47 -10.84 -20.49
CA ILE A 3 -32.50 -10.63 -19.04
C ILE A 3 -33.53 -11.56 -18.35
N GLU A 4 -34.52 -12.04 -19.10
CA GLU A 4 -35.52 -13.00 -18.64
C GLU A 4 -34.91 -14.34 -18.18
N ASN A 5 -33.87 -14.83 -18.86
CA ASN A 5 -33.17 -16.05 -18.46
C ASN A 5 -32.42 -15.85 -17.13
N ALA A 6 -31.78 -14.72 -16.95
CA ALA A 6 -31.12 -14.36 -15.71
C ALA A 6 -32.14 -14.25 -14.54
N SER A 7 -33.28 -13.65 -14.77
CA SER A 7 -34.36 -13.55 -13.78
C SER A 7 -34.89 -14.95 -13.38
N ARG A 8 -35.06 -15.86 -14.33
CA ARG A 8 -35.50 -17.24 -14.07
C ARG A 8 -34.47 -18.02 -13.25
N ILE A 9 -33.22 -17.90 -13.60
CA ILE A 9 -32.09 -18.54 -12.85
C ILE A 9 -32.04 -17.97 -11.42
N PHE A 10 -32.10 -16.65 -11.26
CA PHE A 10 -32.10 -16.00 -9.97
C PHE A 10 -33.28 -16.43 -9.09
N THR A 11 -34.51 -16.54 -9.68
CA THR A 11 -35.65 -17.00 -8.95
C THR A 11 -35.54 -18.45 -8.49
N ALA A 12 -34.96 -19.34 -9.30
CA ALA A 12 -34.76 -20.74 -8.98
C ALA A 12 -33.63 -21.01 -8.04
N ALA A 13 -32.63 -20.11 -7.95
CA ALA A 13 -31.47 -20.28 -7.09
C ALA A 13 -31.83 -20.25 -5.61
N LYS A 14 -31.15 -21.06 -4.80
CA LYS A 14 -31.28 -21.07 -3.32
C LYS A 14 -30.53 -19.86 -2.73
N HIS A 15 -30.95 -19.47 -1.51
CA HIS A 15 -30.21 -18.48 -0.73
C HIS A 15 -28.93 -19.06 -0.12
N PRO A 16 -27.85 -18.24 0.08
CA PRO A 16 -27.78 -16.79 -0.22
C PRO A 16 -27.64 -16.53 -1.72
N LYS A 17 -28.29 -15.48 -2.23
CA LYS A 17 -28.20 -15.08 -3.63
C LYS A 17 -28.27 -13.57 -3.81
N SER A 18 -27.57 -13.04 -4.80
CA SER A 18 -27.64 -11.65 -5.23
C SER A 18 -27.61 -11.59 -6.76
N PHE A 19 -28.19 -10.55 -7.32
CA PHE A 19 -28.20 -10.30 -8.75
C PHE A 19 -27.66 -8.91 -9.04
N VAL A 20 -26.68 -8.84 -9.92
CA VAL A 20 -26.11 -7.57 -10.38
C VAL A 20 -26.11 -7.59 -11.90
N SER A 21 -26.75 -6.59 -12.50
CA SER A 21 -26.75 -6.39 -13.95
C SER A 21 -25.60 -5.50 -14.36
N LEU A 22 -24.83 -5.95 -15.36
CA LEU A 22 -23.70 -5.21 -15.90
C LEU A 22 -24.10 -4.54 -17.21
N ALA A 23 -24.51 -3.27 -17.15
CA ALA A 23 -24.88 -2.53 -18.34
C ALA A 23 -23.68 -2.30 -19.26
N GLY A 24 -23.76 -2.79 -20.51
CA GLY A 24 -22.74 -2.58 -21.54
C GLY A 24 -21.48 -3.43 -21.41
N ALA A 25 -21.42 -4.38 -20.46
CA ALA A 25 -20.36 -5.37 -20.41
C ALA A 25 -20.65 -6.54 -21.36
N ASP A 26 -19.60 -7.04 -22.02
CA ASP A 26 -19.70 -8.30 -22.76
C ASP A 26 -19.55 -9.50 -21.80
N HIS A 27 -19.95 -10.69 -22.27
CA HIS A 27 -19.94 -11.90 -21.43
C HIS A 27 -18.54 -12.48 -21.18
N LEU A 28 -17.50 -11.99 -21.86
CA LEU A 28 -16.10 -12.34 -21.63
C LEU A 28 -15.39 -11.33 -20.70
N LEU A 29 -16.08 -10.24 -20.34
CA LEU A 29 -15.50 -9.14 -19.53
C LEU A 29 -14.19 -8.60 -20.14
N SER A 30 -14.17 -8.43 -21.47
CA SER A 30 -12.97 -8.07 -22.24
C SER A 30 -12.39 -6.71 -21.82
N ARG A 31 -13.22 -5.83 -21.29
CA ARG A 31 -12.75 -4.56 -20.73
C ARG A 31 -12.27 -4.76 -19.30
N ARG A 32 -11.02 -4.36 -19.02
CA ARG A 32 -10.42 -4.47 -17.68
C ARG A 32 -11.26 -3.81 -16.58
N SER A 33 -11.90 -2.68 -16.88
CA SER A 33 -12.79 -1.98 -15.94
C SER A 33 -13.97 -2.86 -15.51
N ASP A 34 -14.56 -3.61 -16.44
CA ASP A 34 -15.69 -4.48 -16.15
C ASP A 34 -15.25 -5.69 -15.33
N ALA A 35 -14.12 -6.29 -15.70
CA ALA A 35 -13.52 -7.38 -14.92
C ALA A 35 -13.19 -6.97 -13.48
N THR A 36 -12.58 -5.79 -13.29
CA THR A 36 -12.29 -5.23 -11.97
C THR A 36 -13.56 -4.97 -11.18
N TYR A 37 -14.57 -4.39 -11.80
CA TYR A 37 -15.86 -4.15 -11.14
C TYR A 37 -16.52 -5.44 -10.67
N VAL A 38 -16.56 -6.47 -11.53
CA VAL A 38 -17.13 -7.80 -11.19
C VAL A 38 -16.34 -8.44 -10.05
N ALA A 39 -15.01 -8.40 -10.08
CA ALA A 39 -14.18 -8.93 -9.01
C ALA A 39 -14.49 -8.25 -7.65
N ASN A 40 -14.61 -6.94 -7.63
CA ASN A 40 -14.95 -6.18 -6.42
C ASN A 40 -16.36 -6.52 -5.90
N VAL A 41 -17.35 -6.67 -6.79
CA VAL A 41 -18.72 -7.07 -6.41
C VAL A 41 -18.74 -8.48 -5.81
N ILE A 42 -18.06 -9.43 -6.46
CA ILE A 42 -17.96 -10.81 -5.94
C ILE A 42 -17.26 -10.82 -4.59
N HIS A 43 -16.16 -10.07 -4.44
CA HIS A 43 -15.42 -9.98 -3.18
C HIS A 43 -16.31 -9.45 -2.05
N ALA A 44 -16.93 -8.29 -2.24
CA ALA A 44 -17.81 -7.67 -1.24
C ALA A 44 -19.04 -8.55 -0.89
N TRP A 45 -19.55 -9.32 -1.86
CA TRP A 45 -20.63 -10.26 -1.60
C TRP A 45 -20.16 -11.49 -0.81
N ALA A 46 -19.04 -12.08 -1.23
CA ALA A 46 -18.49 -13.28 -0.63
C ALA A 46 -17.98 -13.03 0.81
N GLU A 47 -17.40 -11.87 1.07
CA GLU A 47 -16.88 -11.45 2.39
C GLU A 47 -17.92 -11.61 3.51
N ARG A 48 -19.21 -11.43 3.20
CA ARG A 48 -20.31 -11.60 4.17
C ARG A 48 -20.58 -13.05 4.56
N TYR A 49 -20.10 -14.02 3.77
CA TYR A 49 -20.35 -15.45 3.93
C TYR A 49 -19.09 -16.27 4.13
N LEU A 50 -17.94 -15.66 3.93
CA LEU A 50 -16.66 -16.25 4.26
C LEU A 50 -16.38 -15.83 5.71
N ASP A 51 -16.31 -16.81 6.62
CA ASP A 51 -15.80 -16.58 7.95
C ASP A 51 -14.33 -16.19 7.86
N MET A 52 -14.11 -14.87 7.63
CA MET A 52 -12.78 -14.26 7.70
C MET A 52 -12.30 -14.14 9.15
N ALA A 53 -13.12 -14.64 10.11
CA ALA A 53 -12.86 -14.57 11.54
C ALA A 53 -11.69 -15.44 12.01
N GLU A 54 -11.24 -16.42 11.21
CA GLU A 54 -10.09 -17.26 11.61
C GLU A 54 -8.71 -16.66 11.34
N VAL A 55 -8.61 -15.43 10.82
CA VAL A 55 -7.31 -14.81 10.51
C VAL A 55 -6.92 -13.69 11.48
N ALA A 56 -7.75 -13.37 12.44
CA ALA A 56 -7.40 -12.40 13.46
C ALA A 56 -7.85 -12.86 14.85
N PRO A 57 -6.97 -13.39 15.71
CA PRO A 57 -7.20 -13.23 17.14
C PRO A 57 -7.26 -11.70 17.39
N ASP A 58 -8.24 -11.30 18.18
CA ASP A 58 -8.44 -9.93 18.65
C ASP A 58 -7.11 -9.35 19.17
N LEU A 59 -6.43 -8.59 18.33
CA LEU A 59 -5.45 -7.66 18.84
C LEU A 59 -6.27 -6.52 19.42
N PRO A 60 -5.97 -6.06 20.64
CA PRO A 60 -6.68 -4.95 21.23
C PRO A 60 -6.64 -3.77 20.26
N ASP A 61 -7.79 -3.18 19.98
CA ASP A 61 -8.04 -2.07 19.05
C ASP A 61 -7.30 -0.78 19.46
N GLU A 62 -6.56 -0.82 20.57
CA GLU A 62 -5.88 0.31 21.22
C GLU A 62 -4.33 0.27 21.06
N SER A 63 -3.77 -0.67 20.30
CA SER A 63 -2.33 -0.70 20.08
C SER A 63 -1.95 0.23 18.92
N ASP A 64 -1.13 1.27 19.20
CA ASP A 64 -0.46 2.09 18.17
C ASP A 64 0.57 1.29 17.34
N ALA A 65 0.71 0.00 17.60
CA ALA A 65 1.67 -0.86 16.94
C ALA A 65 1.19 -1.28 15.54
N VAL A 66 2.13 -1.34 14.61
CA VAL A 66 1.97 -2.05 13.35
C VAL A 66 2.20 -3.53 13.62
N VAL A 67 1.21 -4.37 13.30
CA VAL A 67 1.32 -5.82 13.45
C VAL A 67 1.37 -6.48 12.08
N VAL A 68 2.38 -7.28 11.85
CA VAL A 68 2.56 -8.07 10.63
C VAL A 68 2.54 -9.54 11.01
N ARG A 69 1.72 -10.32 10.31
CA ARG A 69 1.53 -11.75 10.58
C ARG A 69 1.48 -12.54 9.29
N GLU A 70 2.14 -13.69 9.26
CA GLU A 70 2.02 -14.65 8.16
C GLU A 70 0.58 -15.15 8.02
N THR A 71 0.07 -15.15 6.77
CA THR A 71 -1.26 -15.71 6.47
C THR A 71 -1.22 -17.23 6.28
N ARG A 72 -0.03 -17.80 6.04
CA ARG A 72 0.20 -19.20 5.66
C ARG A 72 -0.49 -19.62 4.35
N ARG A 73 -1.00 -18.68 3.56
CA ARG A 73 -1.61 -18.94 2.23
C ARG A 73 -0.60 -18.93 1.09
N GLY A 74 0.63 -18.53 1.36
CA GLY A 74 1.74 -18.48 0.44
C GLY A 74 3.04 -18.37 1.22
N ARG A 75 4.15 -18.39 0.49
CA ARG A 75 5.48 -18.38 1.13
C ARG A 75 5.78 -17.05 1.83
N PHE A 76 5.31 -15.93 1.26
CA PHE A 76 5.68 -14.58 1.71
C PHE A 76 4.48 -13.71 2.08
N GLN A 77 3.25 -14.21 1.86
CA GLN A 77 2.07 -13.40 2.11
C GLN A 77 1.92 -13.07 3.60
N GLN A 78 1.83 -11.78 3.88
CA GLN A 78 1.65 -11.21 5.22
C GLN A 78 0.34 -10.44 5.30
N GLN A 79 -0.32 -10.49 6.43
CA GLN A 79 -1.38 -9.56 6.79
C GLN A 79 -0.78 -8.44 7.63
N VAL A 80 -0.94 -7.21 7.17
CA VAL A 80 -0.54 -6.01 7.90
C VAL A 80 -1.78 -5.38 8.53
N THR A 81 -1.70 -5.08 9.83
CA THR A 81 -2.75 -4.40 10.61
C THR A 81 -2.17 -3.15 11.25
N VAL A 82 -2.80 -2.00 11.02
CA VAL A 82 -2.44 -0.71 11.59
C VAL A 82 -3.71 -0.03 12.11
N GLY A 83 -3.98 -0.08 13.40
CA GLY A 83 -5.27 0.32 13.96
C GLY A 83 -6.40 -0.44 13.24
N ARG A 84 -7.37 0.29 12.68
CA ARG A 84 -8.49 -0.29 11.92
C ARG A 84 -8.18 -0.69 10.47
N HIS A 85 -6.99 -0.36 9.97
CA HIS A 85 -6.63 -0.64 8.57
C HIS A 85 -5.95 -1.99 8.45
N ARG A 86 -6.39 -2.76 7.45
CA ARG A 86 -5.83 -4.07 7.13
C ARG A 86 -5.55 -4.16 5.63
N PHE A 87 -4.40 -4.72 5.27
CA PHE A 87 -4.04 -5.02 3.89
C PHE A 87 -3.04 -6.17 3.85
N LEU A 88 -2.82 -6.73 2.67
CA LEU A 88 -1.82 -7.76 2.45
C LEU A 88 -0.51 -7.13 1.98
N ALA A 89 0.60 -7.71 2.39
CA ALA A 89 1.91 -7.50 1.81
C ALA A 89 2.43 -8.85 1.29
N ASP A 90 3.14 -8.84 0.17
CA ASP A 90 3.63 -10.06 -0.46
C ASP A 90 4.84 -9.74 -1.35
N GLU A 91 5.48 -10.77 -1.89
CA GLU A 91 6.49 -10.64 -2.93
C GLU A 91 5.86 -10.93 -4.30
N PRO A 92 6.44 -10.39 -5.39
CA PRO A 92 6.05 -10.74 -6.76
C PRO A 92 6.23 -12.23 -7.05
N THR A 93 5.47 -12.72 -8.04
CA THR A 93 5.51 -14.14 -8.44
C THR A 93 6.89 -14.61 -8.88
N ASP A 94 7.70 -13.72 -9.47
CA ASP A 94 9.07 -14.02 -9.92
C ASP A 94 10.01 -14.30 -8.73
N PHE A 95 9.68 -13.82 -7.54
CA PHE A 95 10.39 -14.12 -6.30
C PHE A 95 9.72 -15.24 -5.47
N GLY A 96 8.66 -15.85 -6.01
CA GLY A 96 7.95 -16.96 -5.36
C GLY A 96 6.83 -16.52 -4.43
N GLY A 97 6.41 -15.26 -4.50
CA GLY A 97 5.20 -14.73 -3.86
C GLY A 97 3.93 -15.00 -4.67
N LEU A 98 2.82 -14.47 -4.21
CA LEU A 98 1.51 -14.55 -4.87
C LEU A 98 1.11 -13.22 -5.53
N ASP A 99 1.94 -12.17 -5.43
CA ASP A 99 1.64 -10.81 -5.91
C ASP A 99 0.30 -10.29 -5.36
N SER A 100 0.01 -10.62 -4.10
CA SER A 100 -1.29 -10.31 -3.46
C SER A 100 -1.30 -8.97 -2.73
N GLY A 101 -0.18 -8.27 -2.67
CA GLY A 101 -0.01 -6.96 -2.06
C GLY A 101 1.35 -6.34 -2.37
N PRO A 102 1.60 -5.09 -1.94
CA PRO A 102 2.89 -4.43 -2.13
C PRO A 102 4.01 -5.17 -1.39
N GLY A 103 5.21 -5.16 -1.98
CA GLY A 103 6.41 -5.68 -1.36
C GLY A 103 6.92 -4.81 -0.19
N PRO A 104 7.84 -5.32 0.63
CA PRO A 104 8.36 -4.58 1.78
C PRO A 104 8.98 -3.22 1.41
N TYR A 105 9.76 -3.15 0.35
CA TYR A 105 10.34 -1.89 -0.12
C TYR A 105 9.29 -0.93 -0.68
N ASP A 106 8.22 -1.43 -1.33
CA ASP A 106 7.11 -0.60 -1.79
C ASP A 106 6.43 0.11 -0.62
N LEU A 107 6.30 -0.56 0.53
CA LEU A 107 5.74 0.03 1.75
C LEU A 107 6.65 1.14 2.32
N VAL A 108 7.97 0.95 2.30
CA VAL A 108 8.93 1.99 2.70
C VAL A 108 8.82 3.21 1.78
N LEU A 109 8.79 2.98 0.46
CA LEU A 109 8.65 4.04 -0.53
C LEU A 109 7.30 4.76 -0.42
N ALA A 110 6.21 4.01 -0.21
CA ALA A 110 4.88 4.57 0.00
C ALA A 110 4.84 5.46 1.24
N GLY A 111 5.47 5.02 2.34
CA GLY A 111 5.61 5.81 3.57
C GLY A 111 6.36 7.12 3.33
N LEU A 112 7.50 7.07 2.63
CA LEU A 112 8.25 8.27 2.26
C LEU A 112 7.46 9.19 1.34
N GLY A 113 6.79 8.64 0.31
CA GLY A 113 5.99 9.39 -0.64
C GLY A 113 4.80 10.10 0.00
N ALA A 114 4.06 9.38 0.83
CA ALA A 114 2.93 9.93 1.58
C ALA A 114 3.37 11.05 2.53
N CYS A 115 4.42 10.81 3.31
CA CYS A 115 4.96 11.80 4.24
C CYS A 115 5.46 13.05 3.51
N THR A 116 6.15 12.89 2.36
CA THR A 116 6.59 14.01 1.53
C THR A 116 5.39 14.83 1.05
N SER A 117 4.41 14.20 0.43
CA SER A 117 3.21 14.87 -0.09
C SER A 117 2.44 15.63 1.00
N MET A 118 2.22 15.00 2.15
CA MET A 118 1.55 15.62 3.30
C MET A 118 2.34 16.82 3.86
N THR A 119 3.67 16.71 3.92
CA THR A 119 4.54 17.79 4.39
C THR A 119 4.47 19.00 3.46
N LEU A 120 4.50 18.77 2.15
CA LEU A 120 4.38 19.83 1.14
C LEU A 120 3.00 20.50 1.21
N ARG A 121 1.94 19.73 1.33
CA ARG A 121 0.58 20.25 1.50
C ARG A 121 0.47 21.15 2.72
N LEU A 122 0.93 20.67 3.87
CA LEU A 122 0.88 21.41 5.12
C LEU A 122 1.70 22.72 5.07
N TYR A 123 2.87 22.69 4.40
CA TYR A 123 3.67 23.88 4.20
C TYR A 123 2.96 24.89 3.28
N ALA A 124 2.42 24.42 2.15
CA ALA A 124 1.72 25.27 1.18
C ALA A 124 0.50 25.96 1.82
N GLU A 125 -0.28 25.25 2.62
CA GLU A 125 -1.43 25.82 3.35
C GLU A 125 -0.99 26.90 4.32
N ARG A 126 0.06 26.67 5.13
CA ARG A 126 0.61 27.65 6.08
C ARG A 126 1.13 28.92 5.41
N LYS A 127 1.60 28.80 4.15
CA LYS A 127 2.17 29.91 3.37
C LYS A 127 1.19 30.47 2.36
N ALA A 128 -0.05 29.96 2.33
CA ALA A 128 -1.08 30.33 1.35
C ALA A 128 -0.58 30.21 -0.11
N LEU A 129 0.24 29.18 -0.42
CA LEU A 129 0.72 28.95 -1.77
C LEU A 129 -0.39 28.28 -2.60
N PRO A 130 -0.52 28.63 -3.90
CA PRO A 130 -1.54 28.08 -4.79
C PRO A 130 -1.16 26.66 -5.28
N LEU A 131 -0.86 25.75 -4.36
CA LEU A 131 -0.54 24.36 -4.64
C LEU A 131 -1.84 23.54 -4.75
N GLU A 132 -2.15 23.07 -5.94
CA GLU A 132 -3.35 22.29 -6.24
C GLU A 132 -3.13 20.78 -5.99
N ARG A 133 -2.02 20.23 -6.48
CA ARG A 133 -1.72 18.80 -6.42
C ARG A 133 -0.24 18.54 -6.19
N VAL A 134 0.06 17.49 -5.43
CA VAL A 134 1.40 16.89 -5.30
C VAL A 134 1.32 15.46 -5.78
N THR A 135 2.24 15.09 -6.69
CA THR A 135 2.48 13.68 -7.04
C THR A 135 3.93 13.37 -6.72
N VAL A 136 4.16 12.25 -6.05
CA VAL A 136 5.51 11.79 -5.68
C VAL A 136 5.70 10.40 -6.25
N GLU A 137 6.68 10.25 -7.13
CA GLU A 137 7.10 8.97 -7.71
C GLU A 137 8.43 8.58 -7.07
N LEU A 138 8.54 7.33 -6.64
CA LEU A 138 9.74 6.83 -5.99
C LEU A 138 10.15 5.49 -6.58
N SER A 139 11.47 5.29 -6.66
CA SER A 139 12.07 4.02 -7.01
C SER A 139 13.20 3.68 -6.05
N HIS A 140 13.45 2.39 -5.88
CA HIS A 140 14.56 1.87 -5.09
C HIS A 140 15.48 1.06 -5.98
N SER A 141 16.78 1.24 -5.80
CA SER A 141 17.82 0.46 -6.47
C SER A 141 19.04 0.30 -5.55
N ARG A 142 19.89 -0.65 -5.88
CA ARG A 142 21.20 -0.77 -5.23
C ARG A 142 22.28 -0.35 -6.21
N ILE A 143 23.17 0.51 -5.76
CA ILE A 143 24.28 1.03 -6.55
C ILE A 143 25.60 0.76 -5.85
N HIS A 144 26.71 0.76 -6.60
CA HIS A 144 28.04 0.74 -5.97
C HIS A 144 28.27 2.02 -5.16
N ALA A 145 28.87 1.87 -3.99
CA ALA A 145 29.19 3.00 -3.11
C ALA A 145 30.09 4.05 -3.81
N ALA A 146 30.94 3.61 -4.73
CA ALA A 146 31.79 4.49 -5.54
C ALA A 146 30.99 5.45 -6.46
N ASP A 147 29.75 5.05 -6.83
CA ASP A 147 28.84 5.85 -7.69
C ASP A 147 27.96 6.81 -6.87
N CYS A 148 28.14 6.85 -5.56
CA CYS A 148 27.40 7.74 -4.67
C CYS A 148 28.30 8.90 -4.20
N GLU A 149 28.07 10.10 -4.71
CA GLU A 149 28.86 11.28 -4.36
C GLU A 149 28.69 11.71 -2.90
N THR A 150 27.48 11.57 -2.36
CA THR A 150 27.08 12.05 -1.02
C THR A 150 27.15 11.00 0.06
N CYS A 151 27.39 9.71 -0.26
CA CYS A 151 27.41 8.64 0.71
C CYS A 151 28.72 8.64 1.54
N GLU A 152 28.62 8.33 2.82
CA GLU A 152 29.78 8.12 3.70
C GLU A 152 30.47 6.79 3.41
N THR A 153 29.70 5.74 3.12
CA THR A 153 30.19 4.44 2.67
C THR A 153 30.92 4.56 1.33
N LYS A 154 32.14 4.05 1.24
CA LYS A 154 32.98 4.15 0.03
C LYS A 154 33.19 2.81 -0.69
N GLU A 155 32.88 1.70 -0.05
CA GLU A 155 33.05 0.35 -0.60
C GLU A 155 31.75 -0.46 -0.51
N GLY A 156 31.53 -1.37 -1.46
CA GLY A 156 30.36 -2.23 -1.51
C GLY A 156 29.16 -1.57 -2.19
N MET A 157 27.97 -1.97 -1.78
CA MET A 157 26.69 -1.50 -2.35
C MET A 157 25.95 -0.65 -1.33
N VAL A 158 25.29 0.40 -1.82
CA VAL A 158 24.37 1.26 -1.04
C VAL A 158 23.00 1.26 -1.68
N ASP A 159 21.98 1.42 -0.86
CA ASP A 159 20.60 1.57 -1.33
C ASP A 159 20.36 3.01 -1.78
N ARG A 160 19.80 3.17 -2.96
CA ARG A 160 19.41 4.46 -3.53
C ARG A 160 17.90 4.53 -3.67
N ILE A 161 17.31 5.58 -3.10
CA ILE A 161 15.91 5.93 -3.33
C ILE A 161 15.90 7.20 -4.19
N GLU A 162 15.34 7.11 -5.39
CA GLU A 162 15.09 8.26 -6.25
C GLU A 162 13.66 8.75 -6.05
N ARG A 163 13.47 10.07 -5.93
CA ARG A 163 12.18 10.69 -5.69
C ARG A 163 11.96 11.83 -6.67
N THR A 164 10.96 11.67 -7.53
CA THR A 164 10.49 12.68 -8.47
C THR A 164 9.20 13.32 -7.95
N ILE A 165 9.14 14.65 -7.90
CA ILE A 165 7.99 15.39 -7.36
C ILE A 165 7.40 16.27 -8.46
N ALA A 166 6.13 16.07 -8.77
CA ALA A 166 5.35 16.95 -9.63
C ALA A 166 4.43 17.83 -8.78
N LEU A 167 4.53 19.15 -8.97
CA LEU A 167 3.76 20.18 -8.28
C LEU A 167 2.78 20.83 -9.25
N GLY A 168 1.48 20.60 -9.05
CA GLY A 168 0.39 21.25 -9.78
C GLY A 168 -0.07 22.52 -9.08
N GLY A 169 -0.48 23.50 -9.86
CA GLY A 169 -0.94 24.80 -9.39
C GLY A 169 -0.15 25.97 -10.00
N ASN A 170 -0.63 27.18 -9.79
CA ASN A 170 -0.02 28.41 -10.32
C ASN A 170 1.14 28.89 -9.42
N LEU A 171 2.19 28.07 -9.35
CA LEU A 171 3.38 28.31 -8.54
C LEU A 171 4.47 28.95 -9.40
N ASP A 172 5.13 29.99 -8.88
CA ASP A 172 6.33 30.55 -9.48
C ASP A 172 7.58 29.69 -9.23
N ALA A 173 8.71 30.07 -9.80
CA ALA A 173 9.95 29.31 -9.70
C ALA A 173 10.49 29.24 -8.26
N GLU A 174 10.44 30.34 -7.51
CA GLU A 174 10.91 30.41 -6.13
C GLU A 174 10.05 29.54 -5.20
N GLN A 175 8.74 29.57 -5.38
CA GLN A 175 7.81 28.72 -4.64
C GLN A 175 8.05 27.23 -4.92
N ARG A 176 8.33 26.84 -6.17
CA ARG A 176 8.67 25.45 -6.54
C ARG A 176 9.97 25.00 -5.91
N GLU A 177 11.03 25.79 -6.02
CA GLU A 177 12.32 25.52 -5.40
C GLU A 177 12.16 25.36 -3.88
N ARG A 178 11.44 26.27 -3.26
CA ARG A 178 11.19 26.20 -1.83
C ARG A 178 10.42 24.96 -1.39
N LEU A 179 9.42 24.54 -2.19
CA LEU A 179 8.69 23.30 -1.91
C LEU A 179 9.61 22.07 -2.02
N LEU A 180 10.52 22.03 -2.98
CA LEU A 180 11.49 20.93 -3.10
C LEU A 180 12.44 20.87 -1.89
N GLU A 181 12.93 22.00 -1.38
CA GLU A 181 13.70 22.05 -0.13
C GLU A 181 12.90 21.54 1.09
N ILE A 182 11.58 21.80 1.11
CA ILE A 182 10.70 21.33 2.19
C ILE A 182 10.47 19.82 2.09
N ALA A 183 10.50 19.24 0.90
CA ALA A 183 10.38 17.80 0.71
C ALA A 183 11.45 17.02 1.49
N ASP A 184 12.68 17.55 1.58
CA ASP A 184 13.78 16.92 2.33
C ASP A 184 13.63 17.03 3.84
N LYS A 185 12.68 17.83 4.31
CA LYS A 185 12.40 18.03 5.74
C LYS A 185 11.27 17.16 6.25
N CYS A 186 10.70 16.28 5.41
CA CYS A 186 9.65 15.38 5.87
C CYS A 186 10.20 14.40 6.93
N PRO A 187 9.40 14.09 7.97
CA PRO A 187 9.86 13.22 9.08
C PRO A 187 10.42 11.88 8.61
N VAL A 188 9.77 11.19 7.68
CA VAL A 188 10.24 9.88 7.18
C VAL A 188 11.58 10.03 6.43
N HIS A 189 11.76 11.07 5.59
CA HIS A 189 13.07 11.34 4.98
C HIS A 189 14.16 11.47 6.04
N ARG A 190 13.91 12.26 7.08
CA ARG A 190 14.87 12.45 8.17
C ARG A 190 15.20 11.15 8.90
N THR A 191 14.19 10.29 9.12
CA THR A 191 14.42 8.98 9.72
C THR A 191 15.30 8.09 8.83
N LEU A 192 15.02 8.05 7.52
CA LEU A 192 15.79 7.22 6.58
C LEU A 192 17.24 7.70 6.35
N THR A 193 17.52 8.98 6.65
CA THR A 193 18.86 9.57 6.48
C THR A 193 19.59 9.78 7.80
N SER A 194 19.04 9.31 8.92
CA SER A 194 19.67 9.38 10.25
C SER A 194 19.94 7.99 10.80
N GLU A 195 20.69 7.94 11.89
CA GLU A 195 20.87 6.71 12.65
C GLU A 195 19.54 6.24 13.26
N VAL A 196 19.22 4.95 13.13
CA VAL A 196 18.01 4.33 13.68
C VAL A 196 18.41 3.17 14.58
N ASP A 197 18.01 3.21 15.86
CA ASP A 197 18.16 2.10 16.82
C ASP A 197 16.99 1.12 16.66
N ILE A 198 17.26 -0.07 16.12
CA ILE A 198 16.28 -1.15 15.96
C ILE A 198 16.56 -2.22 17.01
N ARG A 199 15.61 -2.43 17.92
CA ARG A 199 15.69 -3.43 18.99
C ARG A 199 14.75 -4.60 18.70
N THR A 200 15.28 -5.82 18.79
CA THR A 200 14.52 -7.05 18.62
C THR A 200 14.33 -7.72 19.97
N ILE A 201 13.07 -8.02 20.33
CA ILE A 201 12.68 -8.70 21.56
C ILE A 201 11.79 -9.88 21.19
N GLU A 202 12.15 -11.09 21.62
CA GLU A 202 11.27 -12.25 21.50
C GLU A 202 10.12 -12.15 22.50
N ARG A 203 8.87 -12.30 22.02
CA ARG A 203 7.71 -12.51 22.89
C ARG A 203 7.39 -13.99 22.93
N ARG A 204 7.50 -14.61 24.10
CA ARG A 204 7.05 -15.99 24.33
C ARG A 204 5.59 -15.95 24.73
N ASP A 205 4.77 -16.78 24.09
CA ASP A 205 3.40 -16.97 24.52
C ASP A 205 3.39 -17.72 25.85
N ALA A 206 2.41 -17.41 26.74
CA ALA A 206 2.34 -17.98 28.09
C ALA A 206 2.13 -19.50 28.13
N ASP A 207 1.81 -20.12 26.98
CA ASP A 207 1.59 -21.55 26.82
C ASP A 207 2.88 -22.33 26.49
N ASP A 208 4.04 -21.66 26.35
CA ASP A 208 5.34 -22.28 26.07
C ASP A 208 6.22 -22.44 27.33
N GLU A 209 5.66 -22.36 28.54
CA GLU A 209 6.36 -22.81 29.75
C GLU A 209 6.30 -24.36 29.85
N PRO A 210 7.45 -25.02 29.98
CA PRO A 210 7.55 -26.50 30.03
C PRO A 210 6.92 -27.11 31.25
#